data_9d8a35a9e0e45a2c5ec11ef8a39ddb9a
#
_entry.id   9d8a35a9e0e45a2c5ec11ef8a39ddb9a
#
_cell.length_a   1.000
_cell.length_b   1.000
_cell.length_c   1.000
_cell.angle_alpha   90.00
_cell.angle_beta   90.00
_cell.angle_gamma   90.00
#
_symmetry.space_group_name_H-M   'P 1'
#
loop_
_entity.id
_entity.type
_entity.pdbx_description
1 polymer ?
#
loop_
_entity_poly.entity_id
_entity_poly.type
_entity_poly.pdbx_seq_one_letter_code
_entity_poly.pdbx_strand_id
1 'polypeptide(L)'
;MTDRHDQGTGNGREQSVDWEARGAVARLVLGQMATQALGTAVRLGVFDRIGPDERSAEALAGSLGTHPQATLRLLRALAGLQLLSETEPGAFRTTAAGDALRADTPGTMVAMARMCTDPVMLRGWDLLDESVRTGETTFDTEFGTDFFGHLKEHPELSASFNEAMSQGTRLTAATVPHHYDFGRFHTLVNVGGRERTADDFAALCTAGGFGLRSVTPLPAPNIFQIVEASPA
;
A
#
# COMPACT_ATOMS: atom_id res chain seq x y z
N MET A 1 -17.92 -47.16 -56.94
CA MET A 1 -17.13 -47.44 -55.75
C MET A 1 -16.36 -46.14 -55.45
N THR A 2 -16.97 -45.19 -54.68
CA THR A 2 -16.53 -43.82 -54.48
C THR A 2 -16.16 -43.70 -53.05
N ASP A 3 -14.86 -43.57 -52.84
CA ASP A 3 -14.25 -43.38 -51.52
C ASP A 3 -14.34 -41.90 -51.15
N ARG A 4 -15.08 -41.57 -50.08
CA ARG A 4 -15.16 -40.23 -49.56
C ARG A 4 -14.09 -40.10 -48.44
N HIS A 5 -13.04 -39.35 -48.73
CA HIS A 5 -12.14 -38.85 -47.72
C HIS A 5 -12.83 -37.75 -46.90
N ASP A 6 -13.13 -38.09 -45.66
CA ASP A 6 -13.56 -37.16 -44.64
C ASP A 6 -12.32 -36.40 -44.14
N GLN A 7 -12.17 -35.13 -44.56
CA GLN A 7 -11.16 -34.22 -44.02
C GLN A 7 -11.74 -33.54 -42.77
N GLY A 8 -11.45 -34.14 -41.62
CA GLY A 8 -11.70 -33.53 -40.35
C GLY A 8 -10.82 -32.29 -40.18
N THR A 9 -11.41 -31.10 -40.39
CA THR A 9 -10.80 -29.80 -40.06
C THR A 9 -10.78 -29.64 -38.53
N GLY A 10 -9.69 -30.10 -37.92
CA GLY A 10 -9.37 -29.77 -36.53
C GLY A 10 -9.06 -28.28 -36.41
N ASN A 11 -10.05 -27.49 -36.03
CA ASN A 11 -9.91 -26.08 -35.72
C ASN A 11 -9.25 -25.94 -34.34
N GLY A 12 -7.93 -26.18 -34.29
CA GLY A 12 -7.09 -25.85 -33.12
C GLY A 12 -7.04 -24.34 -32.99
N ARG A 13 -7.93 -23.76 -32.20
CA ARG A 13 -7.71 -22.40 -31.69
C ARG A 13 -6.40 -22.39 -30.91
N GLU A 14 -5.34 -21.92 -31.55
CA GLU A 14 -4.16 -21.47 -30.80
C GLU A 14 -4.65 -20.39 -29.80
N GLN A 15 -4.74 -20.77 -28.54
CA GLN A 15 -5.03 -19.82 -27.47
C GLN A 15 -3.82 -18.87 -27.41
N SER A 16 -3.98 -17.67 -27.94
CA SER A 16 -2.98 -16.62 -27.81
C SER A 16 -2.73 -16.35 -26.33
N VAL A 17 -1.46 -16.34 -25.95
CA VAL A 17 -1.06 -16.06 -24.59
C VAL A 17 -1.36 -14.60 -24.27
N ASP A 18 -2.21 -14.35 -23.29
CA ASP A 18 -2.47 -13.01 -22.77
C ASP A 18 -1.29 -12.57 -21.87
N TRP A 19 -0.38 -11.81 -22.46
CA TRP A 19 0.83 -11.32 -21.78
C TRP A 19 0.51 -10.19 -20.78
N GLU A 20 -0.55 -9.43 -20.98
CA GLU A 20 -0.96 -8.37 -20.05
C GLU A 20 -1.49 -8.98 -18.75
N ALA A 21 -2.37 -9.96 -18.84
CA ALA A 21 -2.87 -10.70 -17.68
C ALA A 21 -1.74 -11.39 -16.90
N ARG A 22 -0.79 -12.02 -17.63
CA ARG A 22 0.38 -12.65 -17.00
C ARG A 22 1.28 -11.63 -16.31
N GLY A 23 1.50 -10.47 -16.93
CA GLY A 23 2.24 -9.36 -16.34
C GLY A 23 1.58 -8.83 -15.07
N ALA A 24 0.24 -8.76 -15.01
CA ALA A 24 -0.48 -8.38 -13.81
C ALA A 24 -0.25 -9.38 -12.66
N VAL A 25 -0.36 -10.68 -12.94
CA VAL A 25 -0.08 -11.74 -11.95
C VAL A 25 1.38 -11.68 -11.48
N ALA A 26 2.33 -11.52 -12.41
CA ALA A 26 3.75 -11.43 -12.06
C ALA A 26 4.05 -10.27 -11.11
N ARG A 27 3.44 -9.10 -11.29
CA ARG A 27 3.57 -7.97 -10.36
C ARG A 27 3.08 -8.32 -8.95
N LEU A 28 1.99 -9.05 -8.82
CA LEU A 28 1.48 -9.49 -7.51
C LEU A 28 2.41 -10.51 -6.86
N VAL A 29 2.86 -11.52 -7.60
CA VAL A 29 3.79 -12.55 -7.12
C VAL A 29 5.11 -11.95 -6.65
N LEU A 30 5.63 -10.95 -7.37
CA LEU A 30 6.89 -10.27 -7.03
C LEU A 30 6.70 -9.13 -6.02
N GLY A 31 5.46 -8.81 -5.63
CA GLY A 31 5.14 -7.69 -4.74
C GLY A 31 5.83 -7.80 -3.39
N GLN A 32 5.96 -9.00 -2.82
CA GLN A 32 6.68 -9.21 -1.57
C GLN A 32 8.16 -8.79 -1.67
N MET A 33 8.83 -9.09 -2.77
CA MET A 33 10.23 -8.69 -2.97
C MET A 33 10.36 -7.17 -3.09
N ALA A 34 9.42 -6.52 -3.78
CA ALA A 34 9.35 -5.06 -3.87
C ALA A 34 9.16 -4.43 -2.49
N THR A 35 8.25 -4.97 -1.68
CA THR A 35 8.01 -4.54 -0.30
C THR A 35 9.26 -4.66 0.57
N GLN A 36 9.99 -5.78 0.48
CA GLN A 36 11.23 -5.98 1.22
C GLN A 36 12.35 -5.03 0.78
N ALA A 37 12.49 -4.77 -0.52
CA ALA A 37 13.46 -3.80 -1.05
C ALA A 37 13.14 -2.38 -0.56
N LEU A 38 11.87 -1.96 -0.63
CA LEU A 38 11.38 -0.68 -0.12
C LEU A 38 11.66 -0.54 1.39
N GLY A 39 11.24 -1.52 2.19
CA GLY A 39 11.42 -1.50 3.64
C GLY A 39 12.89 -1.44 4.04
N THR A 40 13.75 -2.17 3.35
CA THR A 40 15.20 -2.12 3.57
C THR A 40 15.75 -0.73 3.27
N ALA A 41 15.35 -0.12 2.15
CA ALA A 41 15.80 1.22 1.77
C ALA A 41 15.34 2.29 2.78
N VAL A 42 14.09 2.19 3.26
CA VAL A 42 13.53 3.12 4.26
C VAL A 42 14.25 2.96 5.61
N ARG A 43 14.48 1.72 6.08
CA ARG A 43 15.22 1.49 7.34
C ARG A 43 16.66 1.97 7.29
N LEU A 44 17.32 1.83 6.14
CA LEU A 44 18.69 2.33 5.93
C LEU A 44 18.73 3.85 5.70
N GLY A 45 17.61 4.53 5.47
CA GLY A 45 17.54 5.95 5.18
C GLY A 45 18.12 6.32 3.80
N VAL A 46 17.98 5.44 2.81
CA VAL A 46 18.53 5.63 1.45
C VAL A 46 18.03 6.92 0.82
N PHE A 47 16.72 7.18 0.88
CA PHE A 47 16.09 8.35 0.24
C PHE A 47 16.56 9.67 0.85
N ASP A 48 16.69 9.73 2.17
CA ASP A 48 17.20 10.91 2.87
C ASP A 48 18.69 11.15 2.57
N ARG A 49 19.47 10.07 2.40
CA ARG A 49 20.90 10.16 2.07
C ARG A 49 21.18 10.58 0.62
N ILE A 50 20.32 10.19 -0.31
CA ILE A 50 20.37 10.73 -1.67
C ILE A 50 20.02 12.21 -1.64
N GLY A 51 18.94 12.57 -0.95
CA GLY A 51 18.49 13.96 -0.89
C GLY A 51 17.99 14.47 -2.24
N PRO A 52 18.07 15.79 -2.51
CA PRO A 52 17.63 16.38 -3.76
C PRO A 52 18.62 16.20 -4.92
N ASP A 53 19.84 15.78 -4.61
CA ASP A 53 20.94 15.69 -5.56
C ASP A 53 21.12 14.26 -6.07
N GLU A 54 22.10 14.12 -6.98
CA GLU A 54 22.57 12.82 -7.45
C GLU A 54 23.67 12.29 -6.53
N ARG A 55 23.68 10.96 -6.29
CA ARG A 55 24.69 10.29 -5.49
C ARG A 55 25.15 8.99 -6.15
N SER A 56 26.46 8.73 -6.09
CA SER A 56 26.99 7.43 -6.51
C SER A 56 26.66 6.33 -5.48
N ALA A 57 26.50 5.10 -5.97
CA ALA A 57 26.26 3.92 -5.11
C ALA A 57 27.41 3.70 -4.11
N GLU A 58 28.65 4.01 -4.51
CA GLU A 58 29.84 3.89 -3.64
C GLU A 58 29.77 4.91 -2.49
N ALA A 59 29.48 6.19 -2.82
CA ALA A 59 29.35 7.24 -1.80
C ALA A 59 28.18 6.94 -0.83
N LEU A 60 27.05 6.41 -1.35
CA LEU A 60 25.92 5.99 -0.53
C LEU A 60 26.31 4.83 0.37
N ALA A 61 26.98 3.80 -0.15
CA ALA A 61 27.44 2.66 0.64
C ALA A 61 28.34 3.11 1.79
N GLY A 62 29.30 4.01 1.52
CA GLY A 62 30.17 4.59 2.54
C GLY A 62 29.40 5.35 3.61
N SER A 63 28.42 6.19 3.21
CA SER A 63 27.62 6.99 4.16
C SER A 63 26.62 6.18 4.97
N LEU A 64 26.17 5.02 4.44
CA LEU A 64 25.22 4.11 5.09
C LEU A 64 25.93 2.99 5.88
N GLY A 65 27.25 2.86 5.76
CA GLY A 65 28.02 1.75 6.37
C GLY A 65 27.65 0.39 5.79
N THR A 66 27.31 0.32 4.48
CA THR A 66 26.83 -0.88 3.82
C THR A 66 27.84 -1.42 2.78
N HIS A 67 27.66 -2.66 2.35
CA HIS A 67 28.54 -3.27 1.34
C HIS A 67 28.27 -2.69 -0.07
N PRO A 68 29.27 -2.12 -0.77
CA PRO A 68 29.07 -1.36 -2.02
C PRO A 68 28.31 -2.12 -3.11
N GLN A 69 28.67 -3.37 -3.38
CA GLN A 69 28.01 -4.21 -4.40
C GLN A 69 26.57 -4.56 -4.03
N ALA A 70 26.28 -4.77 -2.73
CA ALA A 70 24.91 -5.02 -2.27
C ALA A 70 24.05 -3.75 -2.36
N THR A 71 24.62 -2.61 -2.00
CA THR A 71 23.97 -1.30 -2.13
C THR A 71 23.63 -1.01 -3.59
N LEU A 72 24.58 -1.18 -4.52
CA LEU A 72 24.32 -0.99 -5.95
C LEU A 72 23.15 -1.85 -6.45
N ARG A 73 23.07 -3.12 -6.02
CA ARG A 73 21.96 -4.00 -6.39
C ARG A 73 20.63 -3.52 -5.81
N LEU A 74 20.61 -3.06 -4.56
CA LEU A 74 19.42 -2.49 -3.94
C LEU A 74 18.96 -1.24 -4.70
N LEU A 75 19.88 -0.32 -5.01
CA LEU A 75 19.56 0.92 -5.73
C LEU A 75 18.98 0.64 -7.14
N ARG A 76 19.52 -0.36 -7.85
CA ARG A 76 18.97 -0.81 -9.14
C ARG A 76 17.60 -1.45 -9.00
N ALA A 77 17.35 -2.23 -7.94
CA ALA A 77 16.02 -2.74 -7.66
C ALA A 77 15.02 -1.61 -7.42
N LEU A 78 15.41 -0.59 -6.64
CA LEU A 78 14.58 0.61 -6.41
C LEU A 78 14.37 1.43 -7.69
N ALA A 79 15.34 1.47 -8.60
CA ALA A 79 15.18 2.09 -9.92
C ALA A 79 14.18 1.30 -10.79
N GLY A 80 14.25 -0.03 -10.77
CA GLY A 80 13.25 -0.89 -11.41
C GLY A 80 11.83 -0.72 -10.85
N LEU A 81 11.71 -0.34 -9.58
CA LEU A 81 10.45 0.04 -8.92
C LEU A 81 10.06 1.50 -9.13
N GLN A 82 10.79 2.25 -9.96
CA GLN A 82 10.56 3.67 -10.25
C GLN A 82 10.66 4.61 -9.04
N LEU A 83 11.30 4.18 -7.97
CA LEU A 83 11.59 5.01 -6.80
C LEU A 83 12.87 5.82 -6.96
N LEU A 84 13.82 5.30 -7.72
CA LEU A 84 15.05 5.97 -8.11
C LEU A 84 15.18 5.99 -9.64
N SER A 85 16.08 6.83 -10.13
CA SER A 85 16.56 6.82 -11.51
C SER A 85 18.08 6.67 -11.51
N GLU A 86 18.60 5.69 -12.25
CA GLU A 86 20.04 5.56 -12.53
C GLU A 86 20.33 6.48 -13.70
N THR A 87 20.98 7.63 -13.45
CA THR A 87 21.24 8.70 -14.43
C THR A 87 22.47 8.41 -15.26
N GLU A 88 23.52 7.88 -14.58
CA GLU A 88 24.73 7.34 -15.18
C GLU A 88 25.04 6.02 -14.49
N PRO A 89 25.89 5.14 -15.05
CA PRO A 89 26.23 3.87 -14.45
C PRO A 89 26.72 4.00 -12.99
N GLY A 90 25.88 3.58 -12.05
CA GLY A 90 26.17 3.65 -10.62
C GLY A 90 25.82 4.98 -9.93
N ALA A 91 25.25 5.95 -10.63
CA ALA A 91 24.76 7.21 -10.05
C ALA A 91 23.22 7.25 -10.00
N PHE A 92 22.65 7.67 -8.88
CA PHE A 92 21.23 7.61 -8.60
C PHE A 92 20.70 8.91 -8.06
N ARG A 93 19.47 9.23 -8.46
CA ARG A 93 18.65 10.29 -7.88
C ARG A 93 17.25 9.78 -7.55
N THR A 94 16.55 10.44 -6.64
CA THR A 94 15.15 10.15 -6.37
C THR A 94 14.25 10.55 -7.55
N THR A 95 13.19 9.78 -7.76
CA THR A 95 12.04 10.21 -8.58
C THR A 95 11.04 10.94 -7.67
N ALA A 96 9.95 11.49 -8.24
CA ALA A 96 8.87 12.06 -7.43
C ALA A 96 8.29 11.04 -6.41
N ALA A 97 8.21 9.75 -6.77
CA ALA A 97 7.80 8.69 -5.85
C ALA A 97 8.86 8.42 -4.77
N GLY A 98 10.14 8.50 -5.11
CA GLY A 98 11.24 8.39 -4.15
C GLY A 98 11.31 9.58 -3.20
N ASP A 99 11.02 10.79 -3.68
CA ASP A 99 10.96 11.99 -2.85
C ASP A 99 9.86 11.89 -1.79
N ALA A 100 8.72 11.25 -2.09
CA ALA A 100 7.67 10.98 -1.12
C ALA A 100 8.12 10.06 0.04
N LEU A 101 9.29 9.42 -0.06
CA LEU A 101 9.89 8.58 0.98
C LEU A 101 11.02 9.26 1.75
N ARG A 102 11.21 10.56 1.56
CA ARG A 102 12.13 11.38 2.36
C ARG A 102 11.39 11.98 3.55
N ALA A 103 12.05 12.02 4.70
CA ALA A 103 11.44 12.51 5.93
C ALA A 103 11.12 14.02 5.89
N ASP A 104 11.89 14.81 5.12
CA ASP A 104 11.77 16.26 5.00
C ASP A 104 10.76 16.72 3.92
N THR A 105 10.17 15.80 3.17
CA THR A 105 9.22 16.14 2.10
C THR A 105 7.82 16.38 2.66
N PRO A 106 7.15 17.49 2.29
CA PRO A 106 5.75 17.70 2.65
C PRO A 106 4.87 16.56 2.15
N GLY A 107 4.02 16.00 3.01
CA GLY A 107 3.18 14.85 2.69
C GLY A 107 3.95 13.53 2.56
N THR A 108 5.12 13.44 3.19
CA THR A 108 5.94 12.22 3.18
C THR A 108 5.14 10.96 3.53
N MET A 109 5.52 9.84 2.94
CA MET A 109 4.95 8.51 3.17
C MET A 109 5.88 7.61 4.02
N VAL A 110 6.96 8.17 4.57
CA VAL A 110 8.01 7.38 5.25
C VAL A 110 7.49 6.58 6.45
N ALA A 111 6.60 7.15 7.27
CA ALA A 111 6.04 6.44 8.42
C ALA A 111 5.11 5.30 7.97
N MET A 112 4.28 5.54 6.95
CA MET A 112 3.45 4.51 6.35
C MET A 112 4.30 3.37 5.76
N ALA A 113 5.36 3.72 5.02
CA ALA A 113 6.27 2.73 4.47
C ALA A 113 6.98 1.92 5.57
N ARG A 114 7.46 2.57 6.64
CA ARG A 114 8.05 1.88 7.81
C ARG A 114 7.08 0.91 8.44
N MET A 115 5.87 1.35 8.74
CA MET A 115 4.83 0.53 9.35
C MET A 115 4.49 -0.68 8.46
N CYS A 116 4.12 -0.46 7.20
CA CYS A 116 3.70 -1.54 6.29
C CYS A 116 4.82 -2.52 5.94
N THR A 117 6.09 -2.14 6.11
CA THR A 117 7.26 -3.01 5.88
C THR A 117 7.91 -3.51 7.17
N ASP A 118 7.29 -3.24 8.31
CA ASP A 118 7.73 -3.78 9.59
C ASP A 118 7.55 -5.32 9.61
N PRO A 119 8.53 -6.07 10.13
CA PRO A 119 8.43 -7.54 10.19
C PRO A 119 7.18 -8.06 10.90
N VAL A 120 6.72 -7.39 11.96
CA VAL A 120 5.49 -7.77 12.67
C VAL A 120 4.27 -7.60 11.77
N MET A 121 4.19 -6.46 11.07
CA MET A 121 3.09 -6.19 10.14
C MET A 121 3.06 -7.17 8.98
N LEU A 122 4.23 -7.55 8.45
CA LEU A 122 4.33 -8.53 7.36
C LEU A 122 3.94 -9.94 7.82
N ARG A 123 4.41 -10.38 9.00
CA ARG A 123 4.06 -11.68 9.57
C ARG A 123 2.58 -11.81 9.93
N GLY A 124 1.91 -10.70 10.22
CA GLY A 124 0.46 -10.70 10.41
C GLY A 124 -0.36 -11.22 9.23
N TRP A 125 0.26 -11.29 8.03
CA TRP A 125 -0.36 -11.84 6.81
C TRP A 125 -0.03 -13.31 6.53
N ASP A 126 0.90 -13.92 7.27
CA ASP A 126 1.40 -15.27 6.99
C ASP A 126 0.32 -16.35 7.11
N LEU A 127 -0.69 -16.13 7.96
CA LEU A 127 -1.82 -17.03 8.17
C LEU A 127 -3.14 -16.53 7.54
N LEU A 128 -3.05 -15.70 6.49
CA LEU A 128 -4.25 -15.13 5.84
C LEU A 128 -5.22 -16.20 5.33
N ASP A 129 -4.73 -17.33 4.84
CA ASP A 129 -5.56 -18.44 4.37
C ASP A 129 -6.37 -19.07 5.50
N GLU A 130 -5.85 -19.10 6.73
CA GLU A 130 -6.58 -19.55 7.93
C GLU A 130 -7.68 -18.54 8.30
N SER A 131 -7.36 -17.23 8.30
CA SER A 131 -8.35 -16.18 8.51
C SER A 131 -9.51 -16.27 7.52
N VAL A 132 -9.21 -16.56 6.24
CA VAL A 132 -10.25 -16.72 5.19
C VAL A 132 -11.12 -17.95 5.44
N ARG A 133 -10.56 -19.04 5.97
CA ARG A 133 -11.31 -20.27 6.26
C ARG A 133 -12.21 -20.15 7.49
N THR A 134 -11.74 -19.45 8.53
CA THR A 134 -12.40 -19.43 9.84
C THR A 134 -13.25 -18.18 10.05
N GLY A 135 -12.95 -17.08 9.36
CA GLY A 135 -13.52 -15.75 9.62
C GLY A 135 -12.92 -15.06 10.85
N GLU A 136 -11.92 -15.67 11.49
CA GLU A 136 -11.25 -15.14 12.67
C GLU A 136 -9.93 -14.43 12.30
N THR A 137 -9.49 -13.51 13.15
CA THR A 137 -8.16 -12.94 13.01
C THR A 137 -7.10 -13.93 13.48
N THR A 138 -5.97 -14.01 12.80
CA THR A 138 -4.88 -14.93 13.15
C THR A 138 -3.69 -14.23 13.79
N PHE A 139 -3.78 -12.92 14.00
CA PHE A 139 -2.73 -12.16 14.68
C PHE A 139 -2.45 -12.71 16.08
N ASP A 140 -3.50 -13.02 16.83
CA ASP A 140 -3.43 -13.57 18.18
C ASP A 140 -2.74 -14.94 18.20
N THR A 141 -2.96 -15.76 17.17
CA THR A 141 -2.31 -17.06 16.99
C THR A 141 -0.81 -16.92 16.80
N GLU A 142 -0.38 -15.92 16.01
CA GLU A 142 1.02 -15.70 15.69
C GLU A 142 1.78 -15.00 16.84
N PHE A 143 1.14 -14.06 17.55
CA PHE A 143 1.80 -13.20 18.53
C PHE A 143 1.33 -13.39 19.98
N GLY A 144 0.35 -14.28 20.23
CA GLY A 144 -0.15 -14.58 21.57
C GLY A 144 -1.05 -13.51 22.19
N THR A 145 -1.34 -12.43 21.47
CA THR A 145 -2.23 -11.33 21.89
C THR A 145 -2.80 -10.63 20.67
N ASP A 146 -3.90 -9.90 20.82
CA ASP A 146 -4.43 -9.07 19.73
C ASP A 146 -3.46 -7.94 19.33
N PHE A 147 -3.68 -7.37 18.14
CA PHE A 147 -2.79 -6.35 17.57
C PHE A 147 -2.59 -5.14 18.51
N PHE A 148 -3.64 -4.65 19.16
CA PHE A 148 -3.53 -3.50 20.06
C PHE A 148 -2.87 -3.86 21.39
N GLY A 149 -3.05 -5.10 21.86
CA GLY A 149 -2.31 -5.67 22.98
C GLY A 149 -0.82 -5.71 22.67
N HIS A 150 -0.47 -6.21 21.49
CA HIS A 150 0.91 -6.25 21.01
C HIS A 150 1.55 -4.85 20.94
N LEU A 151 0.81 -3.84 20.42
CA LEU A 151 1.29 -2.45 20.39
C LEU A 151 1.58 -1.88 21.78
N LYS A 152 0.83 -2.24 22.81
CA LYS A 152 1.06 -1.77 24.20
C LYS A 152 2.38 -2.30 24.75
N GLU A 153 2.77 -3.51 24.35
CA GLU A 153 4.01 -4.17 24.80
C GLU A 153 5.22 -3.75 23.95
N HIS A 154 4.99 -3.11 22.78
CA HIS A 154 6.03 -2.69 21.83
C HIS A 154 5.95 -1.19 21.51
N PRO A 155 6.48 -0.31 22.40
CA PRO A 155 6.32 1.14 22.27
C PRO A 155 6.86 1.75 20.96
N GLU A 156 7.94 1.20 20.40
CA GLU A 156 8.52 1.66 19.13
C GLU A 156 7.60 1.36 17.94
N LEU A 157 7.02 0.16 17.90
CA LEU A 157 6.03 -0.21 16.88
C LEU A 157 4.76 0.63 17.03
N SER A 158 4.29 0.84 18.27
CA SER A 158 3.16 1.71 18.59
C SER A 158 3.38 3.14 18.10
N ALA A 159 4.57 3.70 18.33
CA ALA A 159 4.91 5.05 17.82
C ALA A 159 4.90 5.11 16.29
N SER A 160 5.50 4.12 15.63
CA SER A 160 5.51 4.03 14.16
C SER A 160 4.10 3.88 13.58
N PHE A 161 3.26 3.06 14.22
CA PHE A 161 1.84 2.89 13.85
C PHE A 161 1.07 4.20 13.97
N ASN A 162 1.16 4.87 15.13
CA ASN A 162 0.47 6.13 15.39
C ASN A 162 0.91 7.24 14.43
N GLU A 163 2.20 7.31 14.09
CA GLU A 163 2.70 8.29 13.13
C GLU A 163 2.18 8.00 11.72
N ALA A 164 2.18 6.73 11.29
CA ALA A 164 1.63 6.32 10.00
C ALA A 164 0.14 6.67 9.89
N MET A 165 -0.66 6.38 10.92
CA MET A 165 -2.08 6.74 10.97
C MET A 165 -2.27 8.25 10.92
N SER A 166 -1.43 9.01 11.63
CA SER A 166 -1.46 10.47 11.61
C SER A 166 -1.09 11.04 10.24
N GLN A 167 -0.12 10.44 9.54
CA GLN A 167 0.22 10.83 8.17
C GLN A 167 -0.94 10.59 7.22
N GLY A 168 -1.54 9.41 7.23
CA GLY A 168 -2.71 9.07 6.42
C GLY A 168 -3.88 10.01 6.67
N THR A 169 -4.15 10.30 7.94
CA THR A 169 -5.22 11.24 8.34
C THR A 169 -4.95 12.66 7.83
N ARG A 170 -3.71 13.16 7.94
CA ARG A 170 -3.36 14.49 7.42
C ARG A 170 -3.55 14.60 5.90
N LEU A 171 -3.13 13.58 5.15
CA LEU A 171 -3.32 13.54 3.69
C LEU A 171 -4.80 13.53 3.32
N THR A 172 -5.61 12.73 4.01
CA THR A 172 -7.07 12.67 3.81
C THR A 172 -7.71 14.01 4.18
N ALA A 173 -7.38 14.57 5.34
CA ALA A 173 -7.92 15.85 5.80
C ALA A 173 -7.59 17.02 4.87
N ALA A 174 -6.42 17.00 4.24
CA ALA A 174 -6.05 17.99 3.23
C ALA A 174 -6.85 17.84 1.92
N THR A 175 -7.29 16.62 1.58
CA THR A 175 -7.97 16.34 0.32
C THR A 175 -9.49 16.50 0.42
N VAL A 176 -10.09 16.03 1.51
CA VAL A 176 -11.55 15.94 1.69
C VAL A 176 -12.26 17.29 1.48
N PRO A 177 -11.79 18.44 2.06
CA PRO A 177 -12.51 19.71 1.89
C PRO A 177 -12.55 20.24 0.45
N HIS A 178 -11.64 19.79 -0.40
CA HIS A 178 -11.62 20.19 -1.81
C HIS A 178 -12.57 19.38 -2.70
N HIS A 179 -13.09 18.24 -2.18
CA HIS A 179 -13.94 17.33 -2.93
C HIS A 179 -15.37 17.24 -2.39
N TYR A 180 -15.63 17.91 -1.27
CA TYR A 180 -16.95 17.88 -0.65
C TYR A 180 -17.23 19.15 0.13
N ASP A 181 -18.40 19.76 -0.13
CA ASP A 181 -18.88 20.96 0.57
C ASP A 181 -19.50 20.61 1.92
N PHE A 182 -18.72 20.71 2.98
CA PHE A 182 -19.19 20.53 4.36
C PHE A 182 -19.96 21.74 4.90
N GLY A 183 -19.85 22.93 4.26
CA GLY A 183 -20.49 24.17 4.73
C GLY A 183 -22.01 24.13 4.69
N ARG A 184 -22.59 23.18 3.96
CA ARG A 184 -24.05 22.97 3.89
C ARG A 184 -24.65 22.24 5.09
N PHE A 185 -23.79 21.69 6.00
CA PHE A 185 -24.23 20.94 7.18
C PHE A 185 -24.01 21.74 8.47
N HIS A 186 -24.98 21.66 9.39
CA HIS A 186 -24.85 22.23 10.74
C HIS A 186 -24.18 21.28 11.72
N THR A 187 -24.20 19.99 11.44
CA THR A 187 -23.65 18.93 12.32
C THR A 187 -22.90 17.91 11.51
N LEU A 188 -21.69 17.58 11.97
CA LEU A 188 -20.87 16.50 11.45
C LEU A 188 -20.71 15.45 12.54
N VAL A 189 -20.90 14.18 12.17
CA VAL A 189 -20.74 13.04 13.09
C VAL A 189 -19.63 12.15 12.54
N ASN A 190 -18.64 11.84 13.38
CA ASN A 190 -17.61 10.86 13.05
C ASN A 190 -18.05 9.49 13.58
N VAL A 191 -18.18 8.51 12.69
CA VAL A 191 -18.50 7.12 13.01
C VAL A 191 -17.28 6.27 12.76
N GLY A 192 -16.49 6.09 13.82
CA GLY A 192 -15.27 5.25 13.79
C GLY A 192 -15.53 3.79 14.19
N GLY A 193 -14.46 3.07 14.40
CA GLY A 193 -14.41 1.76 15.09
C GLY A 193 -14.19 0.53 14.21
N ARG A 194 -14.70 0.46 12.98
CA ARG A 194 -14.43 -0.63 12.03
C ARG A 194 -14.69 -0.18 10.60
N GLU A 195 -14.11 -0.88 9.65
CA GLU A 195 -14.46 -0.74 8.24
C GLU A 195 -15.89 -1.23 8.00
N ARG A 196 -16.60 -0.55 7.09
CA ARG A 196 -18.00 -0.83 6.76
C ARG A 196 -18.22 -0.70 5.26
N THR A 197 -19.04 -1.58 4.72
CA THR A 197 -19.57 -1.46 3.37
C THR A 197 -20.67 -0.38 3.29
N ALA A 198 -21.08 -0.02 2.07
CA ALA A 198 -22.22 0.89 1.88
C ALA A 198 -23.51 0.34 2.52
N ASP A 199 -23.72 -0.98 2.45
CA ASP A 199 -24.89 -1.66 3.06
C ASP A 199 -24.83 -1.61 4.59
N ASP A 200 -23.64 -1.80 5.19
CA ASP A 200 -23.44 -1.62 6.63
C ASP A 200 -23.79 -0.20 7.08
N PHE A 201 -23.40 0.82 6.28
CA PHE A 201 -23.75 2.20 6.57
C PHE A 201 -25.23 2.46 6.40
N ALA A 202 -25.89 1.88 5.40
CA ALA A 202 -27.34 1.99 5.22
C ALA A 202 -28.09 1.41 6.43
N ALA A 203 -27.68 0.24 6.91
CA ALA A 203 -28.24 -0.39 8.10
C ALA A 203 -28.01 0.46 9.37
N LEU A 204 -26.80 1.00 9.55
CA LEU A 204 -26.45 1.87 10.67
C LEU A 204 -27.27 3.16 10.66
N CYS A 205 -27.40 3.81 9.50
CA CYS A 205 -28.21 5.00 9.33
C CYS A 205 -29.66 4.71 9.69
N THR A 206 -30.23 3.64 9.16
CA THR A 206 -31.62 3.23 9.44
C THR A 206 -31.84 3.01 10.95
N ALA A 207 -30.91 2.30 11.61
CA ALA A 207 -30.98 2.07 13.05
C ALA A 207 -30.89 3.37 13.87
N GLY A 208 -30.20 4.39 13.35
CA GLY A 208 -30.09 5.73 13.95
C GLY A 208 -31.20 6.70 13.58
N GLY A 209 -32.22 6.31 12.79
CA GLY A 209 -33.27 7.19 12.30
C GLY A 209 -32.85 8.10 11.16
N PHE A 210 -31.82 7.67 10.36
CA PHE A 210 -31.34 8.38 9.18
C PHE A 210 -31.55 7.55 7.92
N GLY A 211 -31.76 8.22 6.79
CA GLY A 211 -31.72 7.62 5.45
C GLY A 211 -30.40 7.92 4.76
N LEU A 212 -29.72 6.86 4.25
CA LEU A 212 -28.52 7.01 3.44
C LEU A 212 -28.85 7.80 2.16
N ARG A 213 -28.09 8.85 1.87
CA ARG A 213 -28.24 9.71 0.68
C ARG A 213 -27.26 9.36 -0.41
N SER A 214 -25.98 9.32 -0.07
CA SER A 214 -24.91 9.03 -1.02
C SER A 214 -23.70 8.43 -0.35
N VAL A 215 -22.93 7.70 -1.16
CA VAL A 215 -21.58 7.24 -0.84
C VAL A 215 -20.64 7.73 -1.94
N THR A 216 -19.73 8.65 -1.61
CA THR A 216 -18.84 9.30 -2.57
C THR A 216 -17.40 8.87 -2.30
N PRO A 217 -16.77 8.10 -3.21
CA PRO A 217 -15.37 7.75 -3.07
C PRO A 217 -14.47 8.98 -3.21
N LEU A 218 -13.42 9.06 -2.42
CA LEU A 218 -12.36 10.06 -2.60
C LEU A 218 -11.43 9.65 -3.75
N PRO A 219 -10.83 10.62 -4.46
CA PRO A 219 -9.90 10.31 -5.53
C PRO A 219 -8.66 9.58 -5.02
N ALA A 220 -8.10 8.74 -5.88
CA ALA A 220 -6.85 8.04 -5.57
C ALA A 220 -5.73 9.04 -5.15
N PRO A 221 -4.85 8.65 -4.22
CA PRO A 221 -4.67 7.32 -3.65
C PRO A 221 -5.55 7.00 -2.41
N ASN A 222 -6.57 7.82 -2.10
CA ASN A 222 -7.42 7.59 -0.93
C ASN A 222 -8.30 6.35 -1.11
N ILE A 223 -8.37 5.54 -0.06
CA ILE A 223 -9.28 4.38 0.03
C ILE A 223 -10.58 4.72 0.77
N PHE A 224 -10.73 5.96 1.25
CA PHE A 224 -11.86 6.41 2.05
C PHE A 224 -13.02 6.89 1.17
N GLN A 225 -14.20 6.90 1.76
CA GLN A 225 -15.44 7.36 1.14
C GLN A 225 -16.14 8.35 2.07
N ILE A 226 -16.87 9.30 1.49
CA ILE A 226 -17.76 10.18 2.24
C ILE A 226 -19.17 9.58 2.18
N VAL A 227 -19.76 9.35 3.35
CA VAL A 227 -21.12 8.83 3.49
C VAL A 227 -22.03 9.97 3.94
N GLU A 228 -23.04 10.29 3.15
CA GLU A 228 -24.02 11.30 3.46
C GLU A 228 -25.35 10.65 3.85
N ALA A 229 -25.92 11.08 4.97
CA ALA A 229 -27.23 10.64 5.44
C ALA A 229 -28.05 11.85 5.92
N SER A 230 -29.37 11.73 5.92
CA SER A 230 -30.28 12.73 6.46
C SER A 230 -31.25 12.09 7.43
N PRO A 231 -31.83 12.83 8.40
CA PRO A 231 -32.93 12.33 9.20
C PRO A 231 -34.04 11.76 8.31
N ALA A 232 -34.58 10.59 8.71
CA ALA A 232 -35.63 9.88 8.00
C ALA A 232 -36.99 10.59 8.15
#